data_138ed657cd9fb2217d4214404981b3b7
#
_entry.id   138ed657cd9fb2217d4214404981b3b7
#
_cell.length_a   1.000
_cell.length_b   1.000
_cell.length_c   1.000
_cell.angle_alpha   90.00
_cell.angle_beta   90.00
_cell.angle_gamma   90.00
#
_symmetry.space_group_name_H-M   'P 1'
#
loop_
_entity.id
_entity.type
_entity.pdbx_description
1 polymer ?
#
loop_
_entity_poly.entity_id
_entity_poly.type
_entity_poly.pdbx_seq_one_letter_code
_entity_poly.pdbx_strand_id
1 'polypeptide(L)'
;VFGVTKKGQTNWYQFGGFGFQPSEFVKTATALLLAKYLSYSQINLKYTKHQIIGLAIVFIPVLLILMQPDAGSAMIFISLIFVLNREGLPSWYFFSGIIAIALFFLSLVIEPIYLIGIVFVIMVIHYIFNRKISRNPIVYGLLYLVMAGFAFSVSYVYDSVLEPHQKDRINVLIGDDVDMKREGYNLNQSMIAIGSGGLIGKGYLEGTQTKGGFVPEQHTDYIFTTVGEEWGFIGSVTVILLFVALFLRIIYLAENQKTKFSRVYGYCVATYLFTHFFVNIAMLIKLFPTIGVPLPFFSYGGSSLWAFTILLFIFIKLDANKVNEW
;
A
#
# COMPACT_ATOMS: atom_id res chain seq x y z
N VAL A 1 0.61 -0.55 24.08
CA VAL A 1 0.89 -0.38 25.50
C VAL A 1 2.23 -1.00 25.91
N PHE A 2 2.68 -2.09 25.27
CA PHE A 2 3.94 -2.80 25.61
C PHE A 2 4.99 -2.75 24.50
N GLY A 3 4.80 -1.91 23.47
CA GLY A 3 5.71 -1.81 22.33
C GLY A 3 6.88 -0.85 22.59
N VAL A 4 8.02 -1.13 21.95
CA VAL A 4 9.17 -0.21 21.88
C VAL A 4 8.89 0.81 20.80
N THR A 5 9.07 2.10 21.10
CA THR A 5 8.91 3.18 20.14
C THR A 5 10.15 3.27 19.27
N LYS A 6 9.99 3.05 17.95
CA LYS A 6 11.02 3.28 16.93
C LYS A 6 10.47 4.29 15.93
N LYS A 7 11.20 5.38 15.69
CA LYS A 7 10.81 6.42 14.70
C LYS A 7 9.39 6.98 14.88
N GLY A 8 8.94 7.16 16.11
CA GLY A 8 7.60 7.66 16.44
C GLY A 8 6.48 6.61 16.36
N GLN A 9 6.77 5.37 16.02
CA GLN A 9 5.81 4.26 15.95
C GLN A 9 6.03 3.29 17.10
N THR A 10 4.95 2.89 17.80
CA THR A 10 4.99 1.95 18.94
C THR A 10 4.51 0.56 18.51
N ASN A 11 5.09 0.01 17.44
CA ASN A 11 4.64 -1.20 16.77
C ASN A 11 5.64 -2.37 16.86
N TRP A 12 6.76 -2.21 17.59
CA TRP A 12 7.79 -3.23 17.74
C TRP A 12 7.81 -3.82 19.13
N TYR A 13 7.92 -5.15 19.21
CA TYR A 13 8.26 -5.87 20.43
C TYR A 13 9.72 -6.35 20.34
N GLN A 14 10.47 -6.15 21.39
CA GLN A 14 11.88 -6.55 21.43
C GLN A 14 12.08 -7.65 22.48
N PHE A 15 12.52 -8.81 22.03
CA PHE A 15 12.85 -9.96 22.86
C PHE A 15 14.35 -10.23 22.73
N GLY A 16 15.15 -9.75 23.68
CA GLY A 16 16.61 -9.83 23.56
C GLY A 16 17.11 -9.09 22.31
N GLY A 17 17.81 -9.79 21.42
CA GLY A 17 18.30 -9.24 20.14
C GLY A 17 17.31 -9.33 18.97
N PHE A 18 16.12 -9.89 19.16
CA PHE A 18 15.14 -10.13 18.10
C PHE A 18 14.00 -9.11 18.18
N GLY A 19 13.79 -8.38 17.06
CA GLY A 19 12.66 -7.45 16.91
C GLY A 19 11.48 -8.13 16.21
N PHE A 20 10.31 -8.08 16.81
CA PHE A 20 9.07 -8.64 16.29
C PHE A 20 8.04 -7.54 16.03
N GLN A 21 7.51 -7.47 14.81
CA GLN A 21 6.44 -6.55 14.43
C GLN A 21 5.15 -7.36 14.18
N PRO A 22 4.15 -7.28 15.04
CA PRO A 22 2.93 -8.08 14.94
C PRO A 22 2.16 -7.86 13.64
N SER A 23 2.12 -6.62 13.11
CA SER A 23 1.42 -6.28 11.87
C SER A 23 1.90 -7.11 10.67
N GLU A 24 3.17 -7.54 10.66
CA GLU A 24 3.71 -8.39 9.62
C GLU A 24 3.02 -9.78 9.57
N PHE A 25 2.79 -10.38 10.71
CA PHE A 25 2.13 -11.70 10.83
C PHE A 25 0.61 -11.61 10.70
N VAL A 26 0.02 -10.49 11.12
CA VAL A 26 -1.42 -10.24 10.99
C VAL A 26 -1.84 -10.24 9.51
N LYS A 27 -0.96 -9.88 8.56
CA LYS A 27 -1.23 -10.01 7.11
C LYS A 27 -1.61 -11.43 6.72
N THR A 28 -0.83 -12.42 7.18
CA THR A 28 -1.12 -13.85 6.91
C THR A 28 -2.44 -14.27 7.57
N ALA A 29 -2.67 -13.89 8.81
CA ALA A 29 -3.91 -14.21 9.52
C ALA A 29 -5.14 -13.60 8.83
N THR A 30 -5.05 -12.33 8.41
CA THR A 30 -6.12 -11.64 7.68
C THR A 30 -6.38 -12.28 6.33
N ALA A 31 -5.34 -12.67 5.58
CA ALA A 31 -5.48 -13.39 4.31
C ALA A 31 -6.20 -14.73 4.49
N LEU A 32 -5.82 -15.52 5.50
CA LEU A 32 -6.47 -16.79 5.82
C LEU A 32 -7.93 -16.60 6.25
N LEU A 33 -8.20 -15.61 7.10
CA LEU A 33 -9.55 -15.30 7.56
C LEU A 33 -10.45 -14.85 6.40
N LEU A 34 -9.95 -13.96 5.55
CA LEU A 34 -10.68 -13.48 4.38
C LEU A 34 -10.95 -14.62 3.39
N ALA A 35 -9.95 -15.45 3.10
CA ALA A 35 -10.08 -16.62 2.23
C ALA A 35 -11.09 -17.62 2.80
N LYS A 36 -11.04 -17.88 4.10
CA LYS A 36 -12.00 -18.76 4.77
C LYS A 36 -13.41 -18.21 4.71
N TYR A 37 -13.59 -16.92 5.03
CA TYR A 37 -14.90 -16.27 4.97
C TYR A 37 -15.50 -16.36 3.56
N LEU A 38 -14.74 -15.97 2.54
CA LEU A 38 -15.23 -15.96 1.16
C LEU A 38 -15.42 -17.38 0.57
N SER A 39 -14.79 -18.40 1.17
CA SER A 39 -14.92 -19.79 0.68
C SER A 39 -16.27 -20.44 1.00
N TYR A 40 -17.03 -19.92 1.96
CA TYR A 40 -18.36 -20.45 2.28
C TYR A 40 -19.32 -20.24 1.11
N SER A 41 -20.05 -21.28 0.73
CA SER A 41 -21.03 -21.25 -0.39
C SER A 41 -22.16 -20.27 -0.18
N GLN A 42 -22.50 -19.97 1.09
CA GLN A 42 -23.57 -19.05 1.46
C GLN A 42 -23.16 -17.57 1.32
N ILE A 43 -21.87 -17.27 1.17
CA ILE A 43 -21.37 -15.91 1.11
C ILE A 43 -21.42 -15.38 -0.33
N ASN A 44 -22.20 -14.31 -0.50
CA ASN A 44 -22.31 -13.58 -1.75
C ASN A 44 -22.18 -12.07 -1.47
N LEU A 45 -21.13 -11.46 -1.98
CA LEU A 45 -20.82 -10.05 -1.79
C LEU A 45 -21.78 -9.08 -2.49
N LYS A 46 -22.82 -9.58 -3.16
CA LYS A 46 -23.95 -8.74 -3.61
C LYS A 46 -24.84 -8.28 -2.45
N TYR A 47 -24.87 -9.03 -1.34
CA TYR A 47 -25.67 -8.69 -0.17
C TYR A 47 -24.87 -7.83 0.82
N THR A 48 -25.46 -6.72 1.28
CA THR A 48 -24.83 -5.73 2.17
C THR A 48 -24.25 -6.34 3.45
N LYS A 49 -24.95 -7.33 4.05
CA LYS A 49 -24.45 -8.05 5.23
C LYS A 49 -23.07 -8.68 4.99
N HIS A 50 -22.91 -9.35 3.84
CA HIS A 50 -21.63 -10.01 3.51
C HIS A 50 -20.56 -9.01 3.12
N GLN A 51 -20.94 -7.87 2.51
CA GLN A 51 -20.01 -6.76 2.23
C GLN A 51 -19.44 -6.20 3.53
N ILE A 52 -20.32 -5.89 4.51
CA ILE A 52 -19.90 -5.32 5.80
C ILE A 52 -18.91 -6.26 6.51
N ILE A 53 -19.19 -7.56 6.56
CA ILE A 53 -18.29 -8.53 7.21
C ILE A 53 -16.97 -8.64 6.45
N GLY A 54 -17.00 -8.73 5.11
CA GLY A 54 -15.77 -8.76 4.30
C GLY A 54 -14.91 -7.52 4.48
N LEU A 55 -15.53 -6.35 4.48
CA LEU A 55 -14.86 -5.08 4.76
C LEU A 55 -14.36 -5.00 6.21
N ALA A 56 -15.13 -5.49 7.19
CA ALA A 56 -14.69 -5.50 8.57
C ALA A 56 -13.42 -6.35 8.78
N ILE A 57 -13.29 -7.50 8.10
CA ILE A 57 -12.07 -8.32 8.14
C ILE A 57 -10.85 -7.53 7.67
N VAL A 58 -11.01 -6.65 6.69
CA VAL A 58 -9.93 -5.80 6.17
C VAL A 58 -9.70 -4.58 7.07
N PHE A 59 -10.77 -3.89 7.47
CA PHE A 59 -10.66 -2.59 8.14
C PHE A 59 -10.40 -2.68 9.64
N ILE A 60 -10.73 -3.78 10.33
CA ILE A 60 -10.38 -3.94 11.76
C ILE A 60 -8.87 -3.91 11.96
N PRO A 61 -8.04 -4.70 11.24
CA PRO A 61 -6.59 -4.55 11.32
C PRO A 61 -6.10 -3.15 10.94
N VAL A 62 -6.67 -2.52 9.90
CA VAL A 62 -6.32 -1.15 9.49
C VAL A 62 -6.51 -0.18 10.64
N LEU A 63 -7.66 -0.19 11.30
CA LEU A 63 -7.95 0.72 12.42
C LEU A 63 -6.98 0.50 13.59
N LEU A 64 -6.71 -0.76 13.95
CA LEU A 64 -5.76 -1.08 15.02
C LEU A 64 -4.33 -0.62 14.70
N ILE A 65 -3.92 -0.72 13.43
CA ILE A 65 -2.59 -0.28 12.97
C ILE A 65 -2.51 1.25 12.92
N LEU A 66 -3.56 1.94 12.49
CA LEU A 66 -3.61 3.41 12.50
C LEU A 66 -3.54 3.98 13.93
N MET A 67 -4.02 3.26 14.95
CA MET A 67 -3.81 3.62 16.35
C MET A 67 -2.33 3.53 16.79
N GLN A 68 -1.48 2.88 15.99
CA GLN A 68 -0.03 2.77 16.22
C GLN A 68 0.80 3.73 15.34
N PRO A 69 0.25 4.84 14.85
CA PRO A 69 0.62 5.72 13.74
C PRO A 69 1.43 5.07 12.60
N ASP A 70 1.01 3.88 12.14
CA ASP A 70 1.67 3.15 11.06
C ASP A 70 0.81 3.15 9.78
N ALA A 71 0.80 4.28 9.08
CA ALA A 71 0.04 4.45 7.84
C ALA A 71 0.52 3.51 6.71
N GLY A 72 1.81 3.18 6.68
CA GLY A 72 2.41 2.28 5.69
C GLY A 72 1.81 0.88 5.76
N SER A 73 1.87 0.27 6.93
CA SER A 73 1.26 -1.04 7.15
C SER A 73 -0.26 -1.02 6.92
N ALA A 74 -0.96 0.03 7.38
CA ALA A 74 -2.41 0.15 7.20
C ALA A 74 -2.81 0.12 5.71
N MET A 75 -2.08 0.82 4.85
CA MET A 75 -2.33 0.87 3.41
C MET A 75 -2.18 -0.51 2.75
N ILE A 76 -1.22 -1.33 3.21
CA ILE A 76 -1.05 -2.70 2.71
C ILE A 76 -2.31 -3.54 2.94
N PHE A 77 -2.97 -3.41 4.10
CA PHE A 77 -4.23 -4.12 4.36
C PHE A 77 -5.38 -3.61 3.50
N ILE A 78 -5.47 -2.30 3.25
CA ILE A 78 -6.50 -1.70 2.39
C ILE A 78 -6.44 -2.29 0.98
N SER A 79 -5.27 -2.70 0.50
CA SER A 79 -5.12 -3.33 -0.82
C SER A 79 -5.96 -4.61 -1.00
N LEU A 80 -6.36 -5.30 0.08
CA LEU A 80 -7.28 -6.44 -0.01
C LEU A 80 -8.67 -6.10 -0.59
N ILE A 81 -9.01 -4.83 -0.72
CA ILE A 81 -10.21 -4.39 -1.47
C ILE A 81 -10.15 -4.89 -2.92
N PHE A 82 -8.97 -5.00 -3.53
CA PHE A 82 -8.81 -5.60 -4.86
C PHE A 82 -9.30 -7.05 -4.88
N VAL A 83 -8.96 -7.83 -3.84
CA VAL A 83 -9.40 -9.22 -3.70
C VAL A 83 -10.91 -9.29 -3.49
N LEU A 84 -11.48 -8.44 -2.63
CA LEU A 84 -12.92 -8.36 -2.43
C LEU A 84 -13.66 -8.00 -3.71
N ASN A 85 -13.14 -7.03 -4.49
CA ASN A 85 -13.71 -6.63 -5.77
C ASN A 85 -13.67 -7.80 -6.78
N ARG A 86 -12.57 -8.53 -6.86
CA ARG A 86 -12.42 -9.72 -7.68
C ARG A 86 -13.44 -10.82 -7.32
N GLU A 87 -13.78 -10.97 -6.04
CA GLU A 87 -14.74 -11.95 -5.53
C GLU A 87 -16.20 -11.45 -5.53
N GLY A 88 -16.47 -10.28 -6.10
CA GLY A 88 -17.82 -9.80 -6.38
C GLY A 88 -18.29 -8.62 -5.52
N LEU A 89 -17.39 -7.94 -4.79
CA LEU A 89 -17.72 -6.66 -4.16
C LEU A 89 -18.06 -5.64 -5.26
N PRO A 90 -19.15 -4.88 -5.15
CA PRO A 90 -19.53 -3.88 -6.15
C PRO A 90 -18.39 -2.89 -6.46
N SER A 91 -18.12 -2.67 -7.74
CA SER A 91 -16.99 -1.86 -8.19
C SER A 91 -17.04 -0.39 -7.74
N TRP A 92 -18.19 0.11 -7.31
CA TRP A 92 -18.30 1.47 -6.79
C TRP A 92 -17.43 1.69 -5.53
N TYR A 93 -17.21 0.67 -4.69
CA TYR A 93 -16.27 0.76 -3.57
C TYR A 93 -14.84 1.05 -4.04
N PHE A 94 -14.44 0.40 -5.13
CA PHE A 94 -13.12 0.61 -5.72
C PHE A 94 -12.98 2.01 -6.32
N PHE A 95 -13.96 2.44 -7.11
CA PHE A 95 -13.95 3.79 -7.70
C PHE A 95 -14.05 4.88 -6.64
N SER A 96 -14.84 4.69 -5.58
CA SER A 96 -14.88 5.65 -4.47
C SER A 96 -13.54 5.78 -3.75
N GLY A 97 -12.80 4.68 -3.61
CA GLY A 97 -11.43 4.71 -3.08
C GLY A 97 -10.48 5.53 -3.97
N ILE A 98 -10.52 5.33 -5.29
CA ILE A 98 -9.70 6.13 -6.23
C ILE A 98 -10.07 7.61 -6.17
N ILE A 99 -11.35 7.94 -6.12
CA ILE A 99 -11.82 9.33 -5.99
C ILE A 99 -11.35 9.93 -4.67
N ALA A 100 -11.42 9.19 -3.57
CA ALA A 100 -10.94 9.65 -2.26
C ALA A 100 -9.44 9.93 -2.28
N ILE A 101 -8.63 9.07 -2.90
CA ILE A 101 -7.18 9.28 -3.06
C ILE A 101 -6.92 10.54 -3.92
N ALA A 102 -7.62 10.68 -5.04
CA ALA A 102 -7.49 11.86 -5.90
C ALA A 102 -7.87 13.15 -5.16
N LEU A 103 -8.99 13.14 -4.43
CA LEU A 103 -9.42 14.28 -3.63
C LEU A 103 -8.42 14.58 -2.50
N PHE A 104 -7.83 13.56 -1.88
CA PHE A 104 -6.80 13.73 -0.86
C PHE A 104 -5.61 14.53 -1.43
N PHE A 105 -5.02 14.08 -2.54
CA PHE A 105 -3.89 14.79 -3.14
C PHE A 105 -4.27 16.18 -3.67
N LEU A 106 -5.45 16.32 -4.28
CA LEU A 106 -5.91 17.62 -4.78
C LEU A 106 -6.16 18.62 -3.64
N SER A 107 -6.67 18.17 -2.48
CA SER A 107 -6.90 19.04 -1.33
C SER A 107 -5.62 19.50 -0.62
N LEU A 108 -4.48 18.88 -0.90
CA LEU A 108 -3.17 19.31 -0.43
C LEU A 108 -2.53 20.37 -1.34
N VAL A 109 -2.92 20.39 -2.64
CA VAL A 109 -2.34 21.31 -3.64
C VAL A 109 -3.25 22.51 -3.88
N ILE A 110 -4.57 22.30 -3.83
CA ILE A 110 -5.58 23.32 -4.15
C ILE A 110 -6.28 23.73 -2.85
N GLU A 111 -6.43 25.04 -2.63
CA GLU A 111 -7.20 25.53 -1.50
C GLU A 111 -8.62 24.92 -1.48
N PRO A 112 -9.11 24.49 -0.31
CA PRO A 112 -10.38 23.73 -0.19
C PRO A 112 -11.57 24.41 -0.88
N ILE A 113 -11.62 25.74 -0.83
CA ILE A 113 -12.75 26.49 -1.41
C ILE A 113 -12.81 26.35 -2.94
N TYR A 114 -11.66 26.38 -3.62
CA TYR A 114 -11.62 26.18 -5.10
C TYR A 114 -11.90 24.72 -5.45
N LEU A 115 -11.35 23.78 -4.67
CA LEU A 115 -11.58 22.35 -4.90
C LEU A 115 -13.07 21.99 -4.76
N ILE A 116 -13.74 22.50 -3.72
CA ILE A 116 -15.17 22.31 -3.51
C ILE A 116 -15.97 22.88 -4.69
N GLY A 117 -15.57 24.05 -5.22
CA GLY A 117 -16.16 24.64 -6.43
C GLY A 117 -15.98 23.75 -7.67
N ILE A 118 -14.79 23.21 -7.88
CA ILE A 118 -14.50 22.29 -8.99
C ILE A 118 -15.36 21.02 -8.88
N VAL A 119 -15.42 20.40 -7.70
CA VAL A 119 -16.25 19.22 -7.44
C VAL A 119 -17.72 19.53 -7.71
N PHE A 120 -18.21 20.70 -7.31
CA PHE A 120 -19.59 21.13 -7.59
C PHE A 120 -19.86 21.18 -9.09
N VAL A 121 -18.99 21.84 -9.87
CA VAL A 121 -19.14 21.96 -11.33
C VAL A 121 -19.13 20.57 -11.99
N ILE A 122 -18.21 19.69 -11.60
CA ILE A 122 -18.14 18.31 -12.12
C ILE A 122 -19.44 17.56 -11.82
N MET A 123 -19.97 17.68 -10.60
CA MET A 123 -21.21 17.02 -10.19
C MET A 123 -22.43 17.55 -10.96
N VAL A 124 -22.49 18.85 -11.20
CA VAL A 124 -23.55 19.47 -12.02
C VAL A 124 -23.48 18.99 -13.48
N ILE A 125 -22.29 18.99 -14.07
CA ILE A 125 -22.07 18.45 -15.42
C ILE A 125 -22.52 17.00 -15.50
N HIS A 126 -22.07 16.16 -14.54
CA HIS A 126 -22.46 14.77 -14.49
C HIS A 126 -23.98 14.58 -14.34
N TYR A 127 -24.63 15.40 -13.50
CA TYR A 127 -26.07 15.39 -13.33
C TYR A 127 -26.83 15.72 -14.62
N ILE A 128 -26.36 16.71 -15.38
CA ILE A 128 -26.99 17.15 -16.64
C ILE A 128 -26.83 16.08 -17.73
N PHE A 129 -25.62 15.51 -17.89
CA PHE A 129 -25.32 14.58 -18.96
C PHE A 129 -25.77 13.14 -18.69
N ASN A 130 -25.93 12.76 -17.43
CA ASN A 130 -26.25 11.38 -17.07
C ASN A 130 -27.77 11.14 -17.03
N ARG A 131 -28.38 10.86 -18.20
CA ARG A 131 -29.81 10.63 -18.33
C ARG A 131 -30.30 9.25 -17.84
N LYS A 132 -29.38 8.30 -17.57
CA LYS A 132 -29.71 6.89 -17.28
C LYS A 132 -29.76 6.52 -15.79
N ILE A 133 -29.14 7.28 -14.91
CA ILE A 133 -29.17 7.04 -13.46
C ILE A 133 -30.29 7.85 -12.84
N SER A 134 -30.98 7.27 -11.87
CA SER A 134 -32.05 7.94 -11.11
C SER A 134 -31.66 9.40 -10.79
N ARG A 135 -32.35 10.36 -11.40
CA ARG A 135 -32.11 11.80 -11.20
C ARG A 135 -32.65 12.27 -9.84
N ASN A 136 -32.18 11.63 -8.77
CA ASN A 136 -32.55 12.12 -7.45
C ASN A 136 -31.55 13.22 -7.02
N PRO A 137 -31.94 14.51 -7.06
CA PRO A 137 -31.05 15.61 -6.72
C PRO A 137 -30.54 15.53 -5.28
N ILE A 138 -31.29 14.85 -4.40
CA ILE A 138 -30.91 14.65 -2.99
C ILE A 138 -29.65 13.76 -2.92
N VAL A 139 -29.58 12.69 -3.73
CA VAL A 139 -28.41 11.80 -3.76
C VAL A 139 -27.16 12.57 -4.24
N TYR A 140 -27.29 13.38 -5.28
CA TYR A 140 -26.20 14.23 -5.74
C TYR A 140 -25.77 15.26 -4.70
N GLY A 141 -26.74 15.89 -4.02
CA GLY A 141 -26.45 16.81 -2.92
C GLY A 141 -25.72 16.14 -1.74
N LEU A 142 -26.13 14.94 -1.36
CA LEU A 142 -25.45 14.17 -0.32
C LEU A 142 -24.04 13.75 -0.73
N LEU A 143 -23.84 13.27 -1.96
CA LEU A 143 -22.51 12.92 -2.48
C LEU A 143 -21.61 14.15 -2.50
N TYR A 144 -22.11 15.30 -2.95
CA TYR A 144 -21.37 16.55 -2.93
C TYR A 144 -20.96 16.93 -1.51
N LEU A 145 -21.88 16.88 -0.55
CA LEU A 145 -21.57 17.19 0.87
C LEU A 145 -20.51 16.24 1.44
N VAL A 146 -20.56 14.96 1.11
CA VAL A 146 -19.54 13.99 1.54
C VAL A 146 -18.17 14.31 0.92
N MET A 147 -18.10 14.61 -0.37
CA MET A 147 -16.84 14.93 -1.04
C MET A 147 -16.27 16.27 -0.56
N ALA A 148 -17.12 17.28 -0.39
CA ALA A 148 -16.72 18.58 0.15
C ALA A 148 -16.24 18.48 1.60
N GLY A 149 -17.00 17.75 2.43
CA GLY A 149 -16.62 17.48 3.82
C GLY A 149 -15.30 16.70 3.93
N PHE A 150 -15.08 15.73 3.03
CA PHE A 150 -13.81 15.01 2.97
C PHE A 150 -12.66 15.93 2.60
N ALA A 151 -12.78 16.75 1.54
CA ALA A 151 -11.74 17.69 1.15
C ALA A 151 -11.41 18.68 2.25
N PHE A 152 -12.42 19.20 2.94
CA PHE A 152 -12.23 20.10 4.08
C PHE A 152 -11.56 19.40 5.27
N SER A 153 -11.95 18.16 5.55
CA SER A 153 -11.36 17.37 6.64
C SER A 153 -9.89 17.07 6.40
N VAL A 154 -9.49 16.80 5.14
CA VAL A 154 -8.08 16.55 4.77
C VAL A 154 -7.24 17.79 5.05
N SER A 155 -7.68 18.98 4.61
CA SER A 155 -6.95 20.23 4.89
C SER A 155 -6.87 20.51 6.39
N TYR A 156 -7.97 20.34 7.12
CA TYR A 156 -7.98 20.51 8.58
C TYR A 156 -7.01 19.55 9.28
N VAL A 157 -7.01 18.27 8.89
CA VAL A 157 -6.10 17.27 9.46
C VAL A 157 -4.65 17.61 9.11
N TYR A 158 -4.39 18.02 7.87
CA TYR A 158 -3.06 18.44 7.44
C TYR A 158 -2.56 19.63 8.26
N ASP A 159 -3.38 20.69 8.44
CA ASP A 159 -2.95 21.92 9.11
C ASP A 159 -2.83 21.75 10.63
N SER A 160 -3.77 21.03 11.25
CA SER A 160 -3.97 21.06 12.70
C SER A 160 -3.61 19.76 13.43
N VAL A 161 -3.57 18.62 12.75
CA VAL A 161 -3.43 17.30 13.40
C VAL A 161 -2.09 16.63 13.07
N LEU A 162 -1.60 16.77 11.84
CA LEU A 162 -0.37 16.12 11.41
C LEU A 162 0.86 16.72 12.11
N GLU A 163 1.74 15.84 12.58
CA GLU A 163 3.05 16.21 13.11
C GLU A 163 3.99 16.72 12.00
N PRO A 164 4.97 17.59 12.33
CA PRO A 164 5.87 18.17 11.33
C PRO A 164 6.53 17.13 10.41
N HIS A 165 7.00 16.03 10.95
CA HIS A 165 7.63 14.97 10.15
C HIS A 165 6.67 14.25 9.18
N GLN A 166 5.36 14.22 9.45
CA GLN A 166 4.34 13.67 8.55
C GLN A 166 4.02 14.65 7.42
N LYS A 167 3.97 15.96 7.75
CA LYS A 167 3.84 17.03 6.74
C LYS A 167 5.02 17.03 5.79
N ASP A 168 6.24 16.89 6.29
CA ASP A 168 7.46 16.86 5.48
C ASP A 168 7.42 15.74 4.42
N ARG A 169 6.92 14.55 4.78
CA ARG A 169 6.75 13.43 3.83
C ARG A 169 5.79 13.74 2.69
N ILE A 170 4.76 14.51 2.96
CA ILE A 170 3.77 14.94 1.96
C ILE A 170 4.34 16.07 1.10
N ASN A 171 4.97 17.08 1.73
CA ASN A 171 5.52 18.26 1.07
C ASN A 171 6.64 17.91 0.08
N VAL A 172 7.44 16.89 0.39
CA VAL A 172 8.45 16.35 -0.53
C VAL A 172 7.85 15.91 -1.87
N LEU A 173 6.60 15.43 -1.89
CA LEU A 173 5.92 15.03 -3.13
C LEU A 173 5.37 16.22 -3.91
N ILE A 174 4.83 17.21 -3.19
CA ILE A 174 4.16 18.37 -3.81
C ILE A 174 5.20 19.35 -4.37
N GLY A 175 6.46 19.26 -3.90
CA GLY A 175 7.56 20.09 -4.41
C GLY A 175 7.77 21.39 -3.64
N ASP A 176 7.12 21.55 -2.48
CA ASP A 176 7.41 22.65 -1.58
C ASP A 176 8.84 22.57 -1.02
N ASP A 177 9.42 23.73 -0.68
CA ASP A 177 10.76 23.86 -0.08
C ASP A 177 10.81 23.16 1.28
N VAL A 178 10.95 21.84 1.23
CA VAL A 178 11.12 21.01 2.42
C VAL A 178 12.56 21.15 2.90
N ASP A 179 12.72 21.31 4.21
CA ASP A 179 14.03 21.29 4.85
C ASP A 179 14.80 20.03 4.41
N MET A 180 15.76 20.21 3.50
CA MET A 180 16.59 19.17 2.87
C MET A 180 17.38 18.33 3.89
N LYS A 181 17.17 18.55 5.19
CA LYS A 181 17.95 17.94 6.28
C LYS A 181 17.36 16.65 6.86
N ARG A 182 16.15 16.24 6.42
CA ARG A 182 15.48 15.04 6.97
C ARG A 182 14.95 14.10 5.89
N GLU A 183 13.64 14.00 5.73
CA GLU A 183 12.97 13.05 4.82
C GLU A 183 13.24 13.41 3.34
N GLY A 184 13.29 14.71 3.00
CA GLY A 184 13.69 15.18 1.67
C GLY A 184 15.12 14.82 1.31
N TYR A 185 16.03 14.82 2.30
CA TYR A 185 17.42 14.40 2.10
C TYR A 185 17.52 12.93 1.71
N ASN A 186 16.84 12.03 2.44
CA ASN A 186 16.89 10.59 2.16
C ASN A 186 16.40 10.26 0.75
N LEU A 187 15.29 10.88 0.35
CA LEU A 187 14.72 10.67 -0.98
C LEU A 187 15.61 11.25 -2.08
N ASN A 188 16.14 12.46 -1.88
CA ASN A 188 17.05 13.09 -2.83
C ASN A 188 18.34 12.28 -3.00
N GLN A 189 18.94 11.82 -1.90
CA GLN A 189 20.12 10.95 -1.96
C GLN A 189 19.84 9.62 -2.65
N SER A 190 18.64 9.05 -2.41
CA SER A 190 18.21 7.85 -3.12
C SER A 190 18.11 8.07 -4.63
N MET A 191 17.49 9.17 -5.07
CA MET A 191 17.39 9.51 -6.49
C MET A 191 18.75 9.78 -7.13
N ILE A 192 19.65 10.48 -6.43
CA ILE A 192 21.03 10.71 -6.88
C ILE A 192 21.77 9.37 -7.02
N ALA A 193 21.65 8.48 -6.03
CA ALA A 193 22.28 7.18 -6.06
C ALA A 193 21.79 6.33 -7.24
N ILE A 194 20.48 6.19 -7.42
CA ILE A 194 19.88 5.46 -8.56
C ILE A 194 20.34 6.06 -9.89
N GLY A 195 20.27 7.38 -10.03
CA GLY A 195 20.68 8.08 -11.25
C GLY A 195 22.17 7.94 -11.54
N SER A 196 23.01 7.87 -10.51
CA SER A 196 24.47 7.73 -10.66
C SER A 196 24.90 6.34 -11.13
N GLY A 197 24.04 5.31 -11.02
CA GLY A 197 24.33 3.95 -11.49
C GLY A 197 24.32 3.81 -13.01
N GLY A 198 23.70 4.72 -13.77
CA GLY A 198 23.66 4.65 -15.22
C GLY A 198 23.07 3.34 -15.76
N LEU A 199 23.57 2.85 -16.89
CA LEU A 199 23.05 1.63 -17.52
C LEU A 199 23.49 0.34 -16.82
N ILE A 200 24.78 0.24 -16.45
CA ILE A 200 25.42 -1.01 -16.00
C ILE A 200 25.65 -1.02 -14.48
N GLY A 201 25.58 0.14 -13.83
CA GLY A 201 25.91 0.30 -12.42
C GLY A 201 27.40 0.59 -12.19
N LYS A 202 27.74 0.89 -10.92
CA LYS A 202 29.11 1.16 -10.48
C LYS A 202 29.88 -0.12 -10.14
N GLY A 203 29.21 -1.23 -9.98
CA GLY A 203 29.78 -2.49 -9.54
C GLY A 203 29.33 -2.89 -8.13
N TYR A 204 29.38 -4.18 -7.86
CA TYR A 204 28.99 -4.75 -6.57
C TYR A 204 29.86 -4.21 -5.43
N LEU A 205 29.21 -3.64 -4.40
CA LEU A 205 29.85 -2.97 -3.25
C LEU A 205 30.73 -1.74 -3.62
N GLU A 206 30.56 -1.17 -4.82
CA GLU A 206 31.28 0.02 -5.26
C GLU A 206 30.38 1.27 -5.36
N GLY A 207 29.17 1.19 -4.84
CA GLY A 207 28.26 2.32 -4.74
C GLY A 207 28.83 3.44 -3.87
N THR A 208 29.00 4.63 -4.43
CA THR A 208 29.60 5.76 -3.70
C THR A 208 28.65 6.38 -2.70
N GLN A 209 27.35 6.46 -3.03
CA GLN A 209 26.31 7.01 -2.16
C GLN A 209 25.91 6.00 -1.06
N THR A 210 25.72 4.75 -1.45
CA THR A 210 25.32 3.69 -0.54
C THR A 210 26.47 3.29 0.39
N LYS A 211 27.68 3.08 -0.13
CA LYS A 211 28.87 2.77 0.68
C LYS A 211 29.30 3.95 1.58
N GLY A 212 29.10 5.18 1.12
CA GLY A 212 29.38 6.38 1.90
C GLY A 212 28.38 6.64 3.02
N GLY A 213 27.31 5.84 3.15
CA GLY A 213 26.28 6.02 4.17
C GLY A 213 25.43 7.26 3.98
N PHE A 214 25.41 7.84 2.77
CA PHE A 214 24.62 9.03 2.46
C PHE A 214 23.11 8.74 2.35
N VAL A 215 22.72 7.46 2.14
CA VAL A 215 21.33 7.01 2.16
C VAL A 215 21.09 6.29 3.48
N PRO A 216 20.49 6.93 4.50
CA PRO A 216 20.16 6.29 5.74
C PRO A 216 19.32 5.04 5.59
N GLU A 217 18.80 4.28 5.93
CA GLU A 217 17.85 3.15 5.69
C GLU A 217 18.06 2.38 4.37
N GLN A 218 19.25 2.46 3.77
CA GLN A 218 19.59 1.74 2.52
C GLN A 218 19.43 0.21 2.62
N HIS A 219 19.48 -0.36 3.82
CA HIS A 219 19.33 -1.80 4.03
C HIS A 219 17.87 -2.22 4.23
N THR A 220 16.98 -1.29 4.55
CA THR A 220 15.57 -1.53 4.85
C THR A 220 14.66 -1.01 3.76
N ASP A 221 14.13 0.17 3.95
CA ASP A 221 13.08 0.73 3.07
C ASP A 221 13.64 1.25 1.74
N TYR A 222 14.93 1.58 1.69
CA TYR A 222 15.62 2.13 0.53
C TYR A 222 16.55 1.11 -0.16
N ILE A 223 16.35 -0.20 0.04
CA ILE A 223 17.24 -1.24 -0.49
C ILE A 223 17.34 -1.21 -2.03
N PHE A 224 16.27 -0.88 -2.73
CA PHE A 224 16.27 -0.80 -4.19
C PHE A 224 17.20 0.31 -4.71
N THR A 225 17.53 1.32 -3.89
CA THR A 225 18.55 2.34 -4.20
C THR A 225 19.91 1.71 -4.43
N THR A 226 20.28 0.74 -3.59
CA THR A 226 21.54 -0.01 -3.74
C THR A 226 21.56 -0.80 -5.04
N VAL A 227 20.43 -1.42 -5.41
CA VAL A 227 20.31 -2.11 -6.71
C VAL A 227 20.50 -1.12 -7.86
N GLY A 228 19.87 0.07 -7.79
CA GLY A 228 19.98 1.10 -8.82
C GLY A 228 21.41 1.65 -8.96
N GLU A 229 22.13 1.87 -7.86
CA GLU A 229 23.49 2.40 -7.87
C GLU A 229 24.52 1.35 -8.32
N GLU A 230 24.47 0.14 -7.76
CA GLU A 230 25.50 -0.89 -7.99
C GLU A 230 25.31 -1.65 -9.31
N TRP A 231 24.05 -1.92 -9.70
CA TRP A 231 23.71 -2.73 -10.88
C TRP A 231 23.05 -1.92 -12.00
N GLY A 232 22.82 -0.62 -11.78
CA GLY A 232 22.30 0.30 -12.75
C GLY A 232 20.89 -0.02 -13.25
N PHE A 233 20.57 0.49 -14.44
CA PHE A 233 19.27 0.29 -15.08
C PHE A 233 18.99 -1.19 -15.38
N ILE A 234 19.99 -1.92 -15.88
CA ILE A 234 19.84 -3.35 -16.23
C ILE A 234 19.52 -4.17 -14.99
N GLY A 235 20.22 -3.96 -13.87
CA GLY A 235 19.93 -4.64 -12.61
C GLY A 235 18.56 -4.29 -12.06
N SER A 236 18.19 -3.01 -12.10
CA SER A 236 16.88 -2.53 -11.67
C SER A 236 15.74 -3.18 -12.47
N VAL A 237 15.84 -3.20 -13.80
CA VAL A 237 14.86 -3.84 -14.68
C VAL A 237 14.80 -5.35 -14.43
N THR A 238 15.94 -6.01 -14.22
CA THR A 238 15.99 -7.44 -13.90
C THR A 238 15.21 -7.76 -12.62
N VAL A 239 15.43 -6.99 -11.55
CA VAL A 239 14.68 -7.16 -10.29
C VAL A 239 13.19 -6.94 -10.49
N ILE A 240 12.80 -5.88 -11.21
CA ILE A 240 11.40 -5.60 -11.53
C ILE A 240 10.76 -6.77 -12.30
N LEU A 241 11.43 -7.28 -13.33
CA LEU A 241 10.92 -8.40 -14.14
C LEU A 241 10.79 -9.68 -13.32
N LEU A 242 11.72 -9.97 -12.40
CA LEU A 242 11.62 -11.12 -11.49
C LEU A 242 10.40 -11.00 -10.56
N PHE A 243 10.12 -9.82 -10.01
CA PHE A 243 8.93 -9.59 -9.20
C PHE A 243 7.65 -9.71 -10.04
N VAL A 244 7.62 -9.14 -11.24
CA VAL A 244 6.46 -9.27 -12.16
C VAL A 244 6.23 -10.75 -12.49
N ALA A 245 7.28 -11.52 -12.80
CA ALA A 245 7.18 -12.95 -13.05
C ALA A 245 6.64 -13.71 -11.83
N LEU A 246 7.09 -13.36 -10.61
CA LEU A 246 6.58 -13.93 -9.36
C LEU A 246 5.08 -13.65 -9.20
N PHE A 247 4.64 -12.40 -9.38
CA PHE A 247 3.22 -12.04 -9.25
C PHE A 247 2.35 -12.75 -10.28
N LEU A 248 2.77 -12.77 -11.55
CA LEU A 248 2.06 -13.48 -12.61
C LEU A 248 1.99 -14.97 -12.32
N ARG A 249 3.07 -15.56 -11.78
CA ARG A 249 3.08 -16.98 -11.41
C ARG A 249 2.13 -17.27 -10.26
N ILE A 250 2.09 -16.43 -9.21
CA ILE A 250 1.15 -16.61 -8.10
C ILE A 250 -0.29 -16.48 -8.57
N ILE A 251 -0.61 -15.49 -9.42
CA ILE A 251 -1.95 -15.28 -9.98
C ILE A 251 -2.34 -16.48 -10.84
N TYR A 252 -1.46 -16.94 -11.72
CA TYR A 252 -1.70 -18.11 -12.56
C TYR A 252 -2.00 -19.36 -11.71
N LEU A 253 -1.22 -19.62 -10.67
CA LEU A 253 -1.46 -20.73 -9.76
C LEU A 253 -2.77 -20.55 -8.98
N ALA A 254 -3.10 -19.33 -8.55
CA ALA A 254 -4.34 -19.03 -7.84
C ALA A 254 -5.58 -19.29 -8.73
N GLU A 255 -5.55 -18.90 -10.01
CA GLU A 255 -6.65 -19.16 -10.95
C GLU A 255 -6.87 -20.67 -11.17
N ASN A 256 -5.82 -21.48 -11.08
CA ASN A 256 -5.87 -22.92 -11.27
C ASN A 256 -6.15 -23.72 -9.97
N GLN A 257 -6.52 -23.06 -8.87
CA GLN A 257 -6.90 -23.76 -7.64
C GLN A 257 -8.30 -24.37 -7.74
N LYS A 258 -8.46 -25.59 -7.20
CA LYS A 258 -9.76 -26.29 -7.16
C LYS A 258 -10.71 -25.66 -6.13
N THR A 259 -10.20 -25.26 -4.97
CA THR A 259 -11.01 -24.70 -3.89
C THR A 259 -11.01 -23.18 -3.94
N LYS A 260 -12.15 -22.58 -3.61
CA LYS A 260 -12.30 -21.13 -3.50
C LYS A 260 -11.40 -20.56 -2.41
N PHE A 261 -11.16 -21.32 -1.33
CA PHE A 261 -10.25 -20.95 -0.25
C PHE A 261 -8.83 -20.71 -0.76
N SER A 262 -8.25 -21.71 -1.42
CA SER A 262 -6.87 -21.66 -1.94
C SER A 262 -6.71 -20.57 -2.99
N ARG A 263 -7.73 -20.37 -3.85
CA ARG A 263 -7.76 -19.32 -4.86
C ARG A 263 -7.73 -17.93 -4.24
N VAL A 264 -8.65 -17.64 -3.30
CA VAL A 264 -8.73 -16.33 -2.65
C VAL A 264 -7.47 -16.05 -1.83
N TYR A 265 -6.94 -17.05 -1.13
CA TYR A 265 -5.69 -16.91 -0.40
C TYR A 265 -4.53 -16.55 -1.33
N GLY A 266 -4.43 -17.21 -2.49
CA GLY A 266 -3.43 -16.88 -3.52
C GLY A 266 -3.53 -15.43 -4.01
N TYR A 267 -4.75 -14.91 -4.20
CA TYR A 267 -4.94 -13.49 -4.54
C TYR A 267 -4.51 -12.56 -3.41
N CYS A 268 -4.78 -12.91 -2.14
CA CYS A 268 -4.31 -12.11 -1.01
C CYS A 268 -2.78 -12.05 -0.98
N VAL A 269 -2.10 -13.19 -1.20
CA VAL A 269 -0.64 -13.26 -1.28
C VAL A 269 -0.10 -12.37 -2.40
N ALA A 270 -0.64 -12.53 -3.62
CA ALA A 270 -0.25 -11.70 -4.77
C ALA A 270 -0.44 -10.20 -4.49
N THR A 271 -1.59 -9.83 -3.93
CA THR A 271 -1.93 -8.44 -3.62
C THR A 271 -0.98 -7.85 -2.60
N TYR A 272 -0.70 -8.55 -1.50
CA TYR A 272 0.23 -8.06 -0.48
C TYR A 272 1.65 -7.88 -1.03
N LEU A 273 2.18 -8.88 -1.73
CA LEU A 273 3.52 -8.80 -2.31
C LEU A 273 3.62 -7.69 -3.36
N PHE A 274 2.61 -7.57 -4.23
CA PHE A 274 2.54 -6.51 -5.24
C PHE A 274 2.47 -5.12 -4.60
N THR A 275 1.64 -4.94 -3.57
CA THR A 275 1.49 -3.63 -2.92
C THR A 275 2.78 -3.21 -2.22
N HIS A 276 3.45 -4.12 -1.51
CA HIS A 276 4.76 -3.85 -0.93
C HIS A 276 5.79 -3.45 -1.98
N PHE A 277 5.89 -4.21 -3.07
CA PHE A 277 6.78 -3.94 -4.18
C PHE A 277 6.49 -2.59 -4.83
N PHE A 278 5.23 -2.35 -5.20
CA PHE A 278 4.82 -1.12 -5.88
C PHE A 278 5.09 0.11 -5.03
N VAL A 279 4.69 0.08 -3.76
CA VAL A 279 4.89 1.22 -2.85
C VAL A 279 6.36 1.47 -2.59
N ASN A 280 7.16 0.41 -2.36
CA ASN A 280 8.59 0.55 -2.15
C ASN A 280 9.27 1.24 -3.34
N ILE A 281 9.02 0.79 -4.57
CA ILE A 281 9.63 1.41 -5.75
C ILE A 281 9.06 2.82 -5.98
N ALA A 282 7.74 2.99 -5.87
CA ALA A 282 7.08 4.27 -6.12
C ALA A 282 7.57 5.37 -5.16
N MET A 283 7.85 5.06 -3.89
CA MET A 283 8.40 6.04 -2.95
C MET A 283 9.83 6.44 -3.30
N LEU A 284 10.65 5.54 -3.84
CA LEU A 284 12.04 5.83 -4.20
C LEU A 284 12.20 6.72 -5.44
N ILE A 285 11.20 6.69 -6.33
CA ILE A 285 11.16 7.53 -7.54
C ILE A 285 10.27 8.77 -7.37
N LYS A 286 9.94 9.14 -6.14
CA LYS A 286 9.14 10.33 -5.81
C LYS A 286 7.70 10.29 -6.37
N LEU A 287 7.17 9.09 -6.63
CA LEU A 287 5.80 8.90 -7.10
C LEU A 287 4.80 8.67 -5.94
N PHE A 288 5.31 8.33 -4.77
CA PHE A 288 4.54 8.04 -3.57
C PHE A 288 5.24 8.57 -2.30
N PRO A 289 4.50 8.95 -1.24
CA PRO A 289 5.11 9.41 0.02
C PRO A 289 6.03 8.33 0.63
N THR A 290 7.09 8.77 1.29
CA THR A 290 8.00 7.88 2.00
C THR A 290 7.35 7.38 3.29
N ILE A 291 6.76 6.19 3.27
CA ILE A 291 6.00 5.61 4.40
C ILE A 291 6.67 4.40 5.05
N GLY A 292 7.90 4.08 4.65
CA GLY A 292 8.67 3.03 5.30
C GLY A 292 8.13 1.62 5.05
N VAL A 293 7.91 1.24 3.80
CA VAL A 293 7.43 -0.10 3.41
C VAL A 293 8.59 -0.93 2.85
N PRO A 294 8.92 -2.08 3.47
CA PRO A 294 10.03 -2.93 3.01
C PRO A 294 9.70 -3.63 1.69
N LEU A 295 10.74 -3.84 0.87
CA LEU A 295 10.65 -4.65 -0.36
C LEU A 295 10.67 -6.15 0.02
N PRO A 296 9.66 -6.94 -0.36
CA PRO A 296 9.58 -8.35 0.00
C PRO A 296 10.82 -9.14 -0.40
N PHE A 297 11.35 -9.96 0.51
CA PHE A 297 12.53 -10.83 0.32
C PHE A 297 13.86 -10.10 0.05
N PHE A 298 13.86 -8.78 -0.15
CA PHE A 298 15.05 -7.97 -0.40
C PHE A 298 15.47 -7.15 0.81
N SER A 299 14.51 -6.46 1.45
CA SER A 299 14.80 -5.60 2.58
C SER A 299 15.30 -6.37 3.78
N TYR A 300 16.30 -5.81 4.47
CA TYR A 300 16.75 -6.34 5.75
C TYR A 300 15.65 -6.18 6.79
N GLY A 301 15.23 -7.31 7.39
CA GLY A 301 14.23 -7.33 8.44
C GLY A 301 13.82 -8.76 8.79
N GLY A 302 14.20 -9.24 9.98
CA GLY A 302 13.91 -10.63 10.39
C GLY A 302 12.41 -10.93 10.40
N SER A 303 11.59 -10.06 11.03
CA SER A 303 10.13 -10.28 11.12
C SER A 303 9.42 -10.19 9.77
N SER A 304 9.82 -9.27 8.90
CA SER A 304 9.23 -9.13 7.56
C SER A 304 9.59 -10.33 6.67
N LEU A 305 10.85 -10.77 6.69
CA LEU A 305 11.28 -11.96 5.94
C LEU A 305 10.51 -13.21 6.37
N TRP A 306 10.38 -13.43 7.68
CA TRP A 306 9.59 -14.54 8.20
C TRP A 306 8.13 -14.46 7.78
N ALA A 307 7.53 -13.29 7.89
CA ALA A 307 6.13 -13.09 7.55
C ALA A 307 5.85 -13.34 6.05
N PHE A 308 6.68 -12.79 5.15
CA PHE A 308 6.55 -13.04 3.71
C PHE A 308 6.80 -14.49 3.35
N THR A 309 7.77 -15.13 4.01
CA THR A 309 8.04 -16.55 3.81
C THR A 309 6.84 -17.39 4.21
N ILE A 310 6.30 -17.19 5.42
CA ILE A 310 5.11 -17.92 5.89
C ILE A 310 3.93 -17.68 4.95
N LEU A 311 3.66 -16.42 4.59
CA LEU A 311 2.59 -16.04 3.69
C LEU A 311 2.67 -16.79 2.35
N LEU A 312 3.85 -16.81 1.72
CA LEU A 312 4.07 -17.45 0.44
C LEU A 312 4.06 -18.99 0.54
N PHE A 313 4.73 -19.57 1.56
CA PHE A 313 4.83 -21.01 1.69
C PHE A 313 3.52 -21.69 2.07
N ILE A 314 2.62 -21.02 2.79
CA ILE A 314 1.24 -21.52 2.95
C ILE A 314 0.56 -21.66 1.58
N PHE A 315 0.71 -20.67 0.69
CA PHE A 315 0.13 -20.76 -0.66
C PHE A 315 0.75 -21.89 -1.47
N ILE A 316 2.07 -22.04 -1.45
CA ILE A 316 2.78 -23.13 -2.13
C ILE A 316 2.30 -24.50 -1.60
N LYS A 317 2.09 -24.61 -0.28
CA LYS A 317 1.55 -25.84 0.31
C LYS A 317 0.12 -26.14 -0.14
N LEU A 318 -0.72 -25.11 -0.26
CA LEU A 318 -2.08 -25.25 -0.79
C LEU A 318 -2.02 -25.68 -2.26
N ASP A 319 -1.17 -25.08 -3.08
CA ASP A 319 -1.02 -25.46 -4.50
C ASP A 319 -0.49 -26.90 -4.66
N ALA A 320 0.50 -27.30 -3.88
CA ALA A 320 1.02 -28.65 -3.90
C ALA A 320 -0.04 -29.69 -3.50
N ASN A 321 -0.98 -29.32 -2.63
CA ASN A 321 -1.99 -30.24 -2.10
C ASN A 321 -3.27 -30.28 -2.95
N LYS A 322 -3.38 -29.43 -3.98
CA LYS A 322 -4.60 -29.34 -4.82
C LYS A 322 -4.98 -30.63 -5.54
N VAL A 323 -4.02 -31.54 -5.73
CA VAL A 323 -4.28 -32.86 -6.35
C VAL A 323 -5.13 -33.74 -5.42
N ASN A 324 -4.99 -33.57 -4.11
CA ASN A 324 -5.67 -34.30 -3.05
C ASN A 324 -7.00 -33.64 -2.62
N GLU A 325 -7.32 -32.45 -3.17
CA GLU A 325 -8.58 -31.76 -2.91
C GLU A 325 -9.68 -32.31 -3.84
N TRP A 326 -10.79 -32.78 -3.26
CA TRP A 326 -11.96 -33.34 -3.94
C TRP A 326 -13.02 -32.28 -4.18
#